data_d383ee9f1921205f1964c048ff03fd57
#
_entry.id   d383ee9f1921205f1964c048ff03fd57
#
_cell.length_a   1.000
_cell.length_b   1.000
_cell.length_c   1.000
_cell.angle_alpha   90.00
_cell.angle_beta   90.00
_cell.angle_gamma   90.00
#
_symmetry.space_group_name_H-M   'P 1'
#
loop_
_entity.id
_entity.type
_entity.pdbx_description
1 polymer ?
#
loop_
_entity_poly.entity_id
_entity_poly.type
_entity_poly.pdbx_seq_one_letter_code
_entity_poly.pdbx_strand_id
1 'polypeptide(L)'
;MTTTTEADAVIAAARGFLGDRISVNRAIREQHSRGEDTTPPTLPDAVAFVETTEEVSRLLALCHQHGVAVTPFGAGTSLEGHVNPVRAGISLDLSRMKAVLEVNEEDMDCQIEPGVTRQELNAFLRDKGLFFPVDPGSHASIGGMCA
;
A
#
# COMPACT_ATOMS: atom_id res chain seq x y z
N MET A 1 15.64 31.12 0.61
CA MET A 1 14.57 30.60 -0.25
C MET A 1 14.76 29.08 -0.25
N THR A 2 13.88 28.35 0.41
CA THR A 2 13.93 26.86 0.40
C THR A 2 13.46 26.41 -0.97
N THR A 3 14.29 25.73 -1.71
CA THR A 3 13.91 25.15 -3.02
C THR A 3 12.89 24.06 -2.74
N THR A 4 11.65 24.24 -3.22
CA THR A 4 10.61 23.20 -3.15
C THR A 4 11.05 22.03 -4.02
N THR A 5 11.07 20.82 -3.46
CA THR A 5 11.41 19.61 -4.20
C THR A 5 10.20 19.14 -5.02
N GLU A 6 10.41 18.29 -6.03
CA GLU A 6 9.31 17.67 -6.79
C GLU A 6 8.39 16.86 -5.87
N ALA A 7 8.96 16.20 -4.86
CA ALA A 7 8.18 15.49 -3.85
C ALA A 7 7.27 16.44 -3.04
N ASP A 8 7.76 17.65 -2.67
CA ASP A 8 6.94 18.64 -1.98
C ASP A 8 5.76 19.11 -2.84
N ALA A 9 5.97 19.27 -4.15
CA ALA A 9 4.91 19.63 -5.08
C ALA A 9 3.82 18.54 -5.15
N VAL A 10 4.23 17.26 -5.26
CA VAL A 10 3.32 16.11 -5.22
C VAL A 10 2.54 16.06 -3.90
N ILE A 11 3.22 16.22 -2.76
CA ILE A 11 2.59 16.19 -1.43
C ILE A 11 1.56 17.31 -1.30
N ALA A 12 1.89 18.53 -1.75
CA ALA A 12 0.98 19.66 -1.70
C ALA A 12 -0.27 19.43 -2.56
N ALA A 13 -0.11 18.92 -3.78
CA ALA A 13 -1.22 18.60 -4.68
C ALA A 13 -2.08 17.43 -4.15
N ALA A 14 -1.44 16.38 -3.62
CA ALA A 14 -2.12 15.22 -3.06
C ALA A 14 -2.97 15.55 -1.83
N ARG A 15 -2.58 16.54 -1.02
CA ARG A 15 -3.41 17.06 0.09
C ARG A 15 -4.77 17.55 -0.36
N GLY A 16 -4.93 17.99 -1.60
CA GLY A 16 -6.20 18.44 -2.16
C GLY A 16 -7.27 17.36 -2.25
N PHE A 17 -6.88 16.07 -2.26
CA PHE A 17 -7.83 14.95 -2.30
C PHE A 17 -7.62 13.89 -1.23
N LEU A 18 -6.44 13.80 -0.63
CA LEU A 18 -6.18 12.88 0.48
C LEU A 18 -6.33 13.56 1.85
N GLY A 19 -6.26 14.90 1.91
CA GLY A 19 -6.29 15.63 3.19
C GLY A 19 -5.16 15.18 4.12
N ASP A 20 -5.51 14.84 5.36
CA ASP A 20 -4.56 14.36 6.38
C ASP A 20 -4.06 12.92 6.14
N ARG A 21 -4.60 12.23 5.13
CA ARG A 21 -4.17 10.88 4.75
C ARG A 21 -2.86 10.85 3.96
N ILE A 22 -2.29 12.02 3.60
CA ILE A 22 -0.88 12.10 3.18
C ILE A 22 -0.06 12.72 4.31
N SER A 23 0.86 11.92 4.85
CA SER A 23 1.60 12.23 6.07
C SER A 23 3.10 12.39 5.82
N VAL A 24 3.67 13.46 6.35
CA VAL A 24 5.11 13.69 6.43
C VAL A 24 5.66 13.43 7.84
N ASN A 25 4.82 12.89 8.74
CA ASN A 25 5.22 12.59 10.11
C ASN A 25 6.37 11.58 10.12
N ARG A 26 7.42 11.89 10.86
CA ARG A 26 8.65 11.09 10.89
C ARG A 26 8.39 9.65 11.35
N ALA A 27 7.61 9.45 12.41
CA ALA A 27 7.33 8.12 12.95
C ALA A 27 6.57 7.24 11.93
N ILE A 28 5.62 7.82 11.19
CA ILE A 28 4.90 7.13 10.12
C ILE A 28 5.85 6.76 8.97
N ARG A 29 6.72 7.68 8.57
CA ARG A 29 7.72 7.44 7.52
C ARG A 29 8.73 6.36 7.94
N GLU A 30 9.13 6.32 9.21
CA GLU A 30 10.01 5.30 9.77
C GLU A 30 9.37 3.90 9.71
N GLN A 31 8.06 3.78 9.96
CA GLN A 31 7.32 2.52 9.82
C GLN A 31 7.26 2.01 8.37
N HIS A 32 7.31 2.92 7.37
CA HIS A 32 7.28 2.61 5.95
C HIS A 32 8.67 2.66 5.30
N SER A 33 9.75 2.67 6.09
CA SER A 33 11.11 2.80 5.57
C SER A 33 11.76 1.47 5.19
N ARG A 34 11.18 0.35 5.61
CA ARG A 34 11.71 -1.00 5.40
C ARG A 34 10.63 -2.07 5.57
N GLY A 35 10.90 -3.26 5.02
CA GLY A 35 10.19 -4.51 5.32
C GLY A 35 10.89 -5.32 6.42
N GLU A 36 10.72 -6.63 6.36
CA GLU A 36 11.34 -7.63 7.25
C GLU A 36 12.71 -8.12 6.72
N ASP A 37 13.26 -7.44 5.71
CA ASP A 37 14.56 -7.75 5.08
C ASP A 37 15.73 -7.06 5.79
N THR A 38 16.95 -7.34 5.30
CA THR A 38 18.20 -6.80 5.86
C THR A 38 18.66 -5.49 5.19
N THR A 39 17.91 -4.95 4.25
CA THR A 39 18.28 -3.71 3.54
C THR A 39 18.25 -2.54 4.50
N PRO A 40 19.25 -1.64 4.46
CA PRO A 40 19.22 -0.44 5.28
C PRO A 40 17.96 0.40 5.04
N PRO A 41 17.29 0.90 6.08
CA PRO A 41 16.06 1.66 5.94
C PRO A 41 16.29 2.98 5.20
N THR A 42 15.42 3.32 4.28
CA THR A 42 15.37 4.62 3.60
C THR A 42 14.01 5.25 3.88
N LEU A 43 13.98 6.50 4.35
CA LEU A 43 12.73 7.19 4.62
C LEU A 43 12.06 7.61 3.30
N PRO A 44 10.78 7.31 3.08
CA PRO A 44 10.02 7.97 2.02
C PRO A 44 9.84 9.45 2.33
N ASP A 45 9.58 10.29 1.32
CA ASP A 45 9.30 11.72 1.54
C ASP A 45 7.94 11.92 2.22
N ALA A 46 6.96 11.09 1.88
CA ALA A 46 5.68 11.00 2.56
C ALA A 46 5.08 9.59 2.46
N VAL A 47 4.07 9.34 3.31
CA VAL A 47 3.21 8.15 3.25
C VAL A 47 1.80 8.59 2.87
N ALA A 48 1.23 7.98 1.85
CA ALA A 48 -0.13 8.24 1.38
C ALA A 48 -1.03 7.04 1.67
N PHE A 49 -1.99 7.20 2.55
CA PHE A 49 -3.02 6.20 2.87
C PHE A 49 -4.21 6.38 1.94
N VAL A 50 -4.34 5.52 0.95
CA VAL A 50 -5.42 5.56 -0.04
C VAL A 50 -6.55 4.61 0.33
N GLU A 51 -7.76 4.94 -0.13
CA GLU A 51 -8.98 4.21 0.18
C GLU A 51 -9.73 3.79 -1.10
N THR A 52 -9.38 4.36 -2.26
CA THR A 52 -10.03 4.05 -3.53
C THR A 52 -9.04 3.93 -4.69
N THR A 53 -9.45 3.20 -5.73
CA THR A 53 -8.67 3.07 -6.99
C THR A 53 -8.46 4.43 -7.66
N GLU A 54 -9.44 5.34 -7.57
CA GLU A 54 -9.36 6.70 -8.12
C GLU A 54 -8.27 7.52 -7.42
N GLU A 55 -8.14 7.39 -6.10
CA GLU A 55 -7.07 8.05 -5.34
C GLU A 55 -5.70 7.52 -5.74
N VAL A 56 -5.56 6.20 -5.89
CA VAL A 56 -4.33 5.56 -6.40
C VAL A 56 -3.99 6.12 -7.78
N SER A 57 -4.94 6.12 -8.71
CA SER A 57 -4.73 6.61 -10.08
C SER A 57 -4.29 8.06 -10.11
N ARG A 58 -4.95 8.94 -9.34
CA ARG A 58 -4.60 10.36 -9.24
C ARG A 58 -3.21 10.58 -8.65
N LEU A 59 -2.87 9.86 -7.60
CA LEU A 59 -1.56 9.97 -6.96
C LEU A 59 -0.44 9.50 -7.89
N LEU A 60 -0.63 8.35 -8.56
CA LEU A 60 0.33 7.84 -9.53
C LEU A 60 0.53 8.79 -10.72
N ALA A 61 -0.53 9.41 -11.22
CA ALA A 61 -0.44 10.42 -12.27
C ALA A 61 0.40 11.64 -11.85
N LEU A 62 0.18 12.15 -10.63
CA LEU A 62 0.99 13.24 -10.06
C LEU A 62 2.46 12.83 -9.91
N CYS A 63 2.74 11.66 -9.33
CA CYS A 63 4.09 11.17 -9.16
C CYS A 63 4.79 10.98 -10.50
N HIS A 64 4.10 10.45 -11.50
CA HIS A 64 4.63 10.30 -12.86
C HIS A 64 4.98 11.65 -13.49
N GLN A 65 4.08 12.63 -13.39
CA GLN A 65 4.28 13.98 -13.94
C GLN A 65 5.52 14.67 -13.34
N HIS A 66 5.80 14.45 -12.07
CA HIS A 66 6.90 15.06 -11.33
C HIS A 66 8.15 14.16 -11.24
N GLY A 67 8.14 12.95 -11.81
CA GLY A 67 9.26 12.02 -11.73
C GLY A 67 9.55 11.51 -10.30
N VAL A 68 8.53 11.52 -9.42
CA VAL A 68 8.64 11.08 -8.03
C VAL A 68 8.42 9.56 -7.94
N ALA A 69 9.33 8.86 -7.26
CA ALA A 69 9.22 7.42 -7.07
C ALA A 69 8.03 7.06 -6.18
N VAL A 70 7.39 5.92 -6.47
CA VAL A 70 6.32 5.37 -5.64
C VAL A 70 6.69 3.93 -5.25
N THR A 71 6.53 3.63 -3.96
CA THR A 71 6.72 2.28 -3.42
C THR A 71 5.41 1.83 -2.78
N PRO A 72 4.73 0.79 -3.31
CA PRO A 72 3.51 0.28 -2.69
C PRO A 72 3.83 -0.39 -1.35
N PHE A 73 2.91 -0.24 -0.40
CA PHE A 73 3.02 -0.80 0.93
C PHE A 73 1.70 -1.45 1.35
N GLY A 74 1.75 -2.67 1.83
CA GLY A 74 0.60 -3.40 2.38
C GLY A 74 0.81 -3.67 3.87
N ALA A 75 1.09 -4.92 4.23
CA ALA A 75 1.37 -5.31 5.61
C ALA A 75 2.84 -5.13 6.03
N GLY A 76 3.73 -4.79 5.11
CA GLY A 76 5.16 -4.60 5.38
C GLY A 76 5.95 -5.88 5.70
N THR A 77 5.38 -7.06 5.45
CA THR A 77 5.97 -8.37 5.80
C THR A 77 6.85 -8.99 4.71
N SER A 78 7.21 -8.22 3.69
CA SER A 78 8.07 -8.69 2.60
C SER A 78 9.50 -8.96 3.09
N LEU A 79 10.05 -10.10 2.67
CA LEU A 79 11.46 -10.49 2.92
C LEU A 79 12.40 -10.09 1.77
N GLU A 80 11.86 -9.66 0.63
CA GLU A 80 12.62 -9.41 -0.60
C GLU A 80 12.93 -7.91 -0.83
N GLY A 81 12.57 -7.05 0.12
CA GLY A 81 12.92 -5.62 0.10
C GLY A 81 12.11 -4.75 -0.85
N HIS A 82 11.09 -5.28 -1.54
CA HIS A 82 10.32 -4.48 -2.50
C HIS A 82 9.36 -3.46 -1.87
N VAL A 83 9.21 -3.45 -0.55
CA VAL A 83 8.51 -2.38 0.18
C VAL A 83 9.44 -1.22 0.59
N ASN A 84 10.75 -1.35 0.33
CA ASN A 84 11.74 -0.35 0.74
C ASN A 84 11.80 0.80 -0.26
N PRO A 85 11.59 2.05 0.16
CA PRO A 85 11.59 3.23 -0.72
C PRO A 85 13.03 3.67 -1.05
N VAL A 86 13.80 2.83 -1.74
CA VAL A 86 15.24 3.03 -2.01
C VAL A 86 15.60 4.35 -2.72
N ARG A 87 14.61 5.02 -3.31
CA ARG A 87 14.75 6.36 -3.91
C ARG A 87 13.92 7.42 -3.21
N ALA A 88 13.60 7.20 -1.92
CA ALA A 88 12.64 8.03 -1.19
C ALA A 88 11.28 8.11 -1.93
N GLY A 89 10.70 9.29 -2.16
CA GLY A 89 9.43 9.46 -2.84
C GLY A 89 8.22 9.13 -1.96
N ILE A 90 7.16 8.61 -2.55
CA ILE A 90 5.90 8.33 -1.85
C ILE A 90 5.78 6.84 -1.53
N SER A 91 5.60 6.50 -0.25
CA SER A 91 5.11 5.18 0.15
C SER A 91 3.58 5.19 0.04
N LEU A 92 3.05 4.36 -0.86
CA LEU A 92 1.63 4.23 -1.16
C LEU A 92 1.03 3.12 -0.29
N ASP A 93 0.42 3.47 0.82
CA ASP A 93 -0.20 2.53 1.74
C ASP A 93 -1.60 2.14 1.28
N LEU A 94 -1.75 0.85 0.95
CA LEU A 94 -2.98 0.22 0.45
C LEU A 94 -3.77 -0.50 1.56
N SER A 95 -3.30 -0.44 2.81
CA SER A 95 -3.87 -1.19 3.93
C SER A 95 -5.32 -0.83 4.26
N ARG A 96 -5.82 0.31 3.78
CA ARG A 96 -7.20 0.75 3.98
C ARG A 96 -8.16 0.27 2.89
N MET A 97 -7.67 -0.26 1.79
CA MET A 97 -8.48 -0.86 0.73
C MET A 97 -8.77 -2.31 1.09
N LYS A 98 -9.86 -2.57 1.83
CA LYS A 98 -10.15 -3.86 2.50
C LYS A 98 -11.49 -4.48 2.13
N ALA A 99 -12.13 -4.06 1.06
CA ALA A 99 -13.40 -4.63 0.66
C ALA A 99 -13.22 -6.01 -0.01
N VAL A 100 -14.08 -6.97 0.36
CA VAL A 100 -14.37 -8.16 -0.44
C VAL A 100 -15.52 -7.77 -1.36
N LEU A 101 -15.24 -7.60 -2.65
CA LEU A 101 -16.16 -7.03 -3.62
C LEU A 101 -17.13 -8.07 -4.17
N GLU A 102 -16.63 -9.27 -4.47
CA GLU A 102 -17.41 -10.36 -5.04
C GLU A 102 -16.81 -11.73 -4.64
N VAL A 103 -17.65 -12.72 -4.48
CA VAL A 103 -17.25 -14.12 -4.30
C VAL A 103 -18.14 -15.00 -5.16
N ASN A 104 -17.54 -15.70 -6.12
CA ASN A 104 -18.17 -16.65 -7.00
C ASN A 104 -17.91 -18.08 -6.48
N GLU A 105 -18.87 -18.62 -5.74
CA GLU A 105 -18.70 -19.90 -5.01
C GLU A 105 -18.53 -21.09 -5.98
N GLU A 106 -19.25 -21.07 -7.11
CA GLU A 106 -19.20 -22.12 -8.13
C GLU A 106 -17.88 -22.14 -8.89
N ASP A 107 -17.32 -20.94 -9.18
CA ASP A 107 -16.06 -20.78 -9.90
C ASP A 107 -14.84 -20.79 -8.95
N MET A 108 -15.08 -20.76 -7.64
CA MET A 108 -14.05 -20.70 -6.60
C MET A 108 -13.08 -19.52 -6.78
N ASP A 109 -13.59 -18.37 -7.23
CA ASP A 109 -12.85 -17.13 -7.34
C ASP A 109 -13.46 -15.99 -6.50
N CYS A 110 -12.71 -14.92 -6.31
CA CYS A 110 -13.20 -13.72 -5.67
C CYS A 110 -12.49 -12.47 -6.18
N GLN A 111 -13.21 -11.35 -6.13
CA GLN A 111 -12.65 -10.02 -6.35
C GLN A 111 -12.55 -9.29 -5.00
N ILE A 112 -11.34 -8.85 -4.67
CA ILE A 112 -11.05 -8.19 -3.39
C ILE A 112 -10.14 -7.00 -3.60
N GLU A 113 -10.13 -6.09 -2.64
CA GLU A 113 -9.17 -4.99 -2.57
C GLU A 113 -7.81 -5.46 -2.01
N PRO A 114 -6.69 -4.81 -2.39
CA PRO A 114 -5.33 -5.29 -2.12
C PRO A 114 -4.94 -5.34 -0.64
N GLY A 115 -5.58 -4.53 0.21
CA GLY A 115 -5.33 -4.48 1.65
C GLY A 115 -6.02 -5.59 2.46
N VAL A 116 -6.89 -6.39 1.83
CA VAL A 116 -7.51 -7.55 2.50
C VAL A 116 -6.42 -8.55 2.88
N THR A 117 -6.38 -8.96 4.14
CA THR A 117 -5.46 -9.99 4.61
C THR A 117 -6.03 -11.40 4.37
N ARG A 118 -5.15 -12.41 4.30
CA ARG A 118 -5.57 -13.82 4.21
C ARG A 118 -6.57 -14.20 5.31
N GLN A 119 -6.34 -13.72 6.51
CA GLN A 119 -7.20 -14.04 7.65
C GLN A 119 -8.58 -13.40 7.53
N GLU A 120 -8.64 -12.12 7.11
CA GLU A 120 -9.91 -11.43 6.84
C GLU A 120 -10.69 -12.14 5.72
N LEU A 121 -10.01 -12.51 4.63
CA LEU A 121 -10.63 -13.27 3.54
C LEU A 121 -11.16 -14.63 4.04
N ASN A 122 -10.35 -15.40 4.77
CA ASN A 122 -10.77 -16.70 5.28
C ASN A 122 -11.90 -16.60 6.31
N ALA A 123 -11.95 -15.54 7.12
CA ALA A 123 -13.08 -15.29 8.00
C ALA A 123 -14.37 -15.03 7.21
N PHE A 124 -14.28 -14.27 6.11
CA PHE A 124 -15.41 -13.99 5.21
C PHE A 124 -15.90 -15.25 4.47
N LEU A 125 -14.98 -16.11 4.01
CA LEU A 125 -15.27 -17.30 3.23
C LEU A 125 -15.80 -18.48 4.06
N ARG A 126 -15.61 -18.46 5.39
CA ARG A 126 -15.92 -19.59 6.29
C ARG A 126 -17.33 -20.12 6.12
N ASP A 127 -18.32 -19.23 6.14
CA ASP A 127 -19.74 -19.60 6.06
C ASP A 127 -20.17 -20.09 4.67
N LYS A 128 -19.30 -19.92 3.68
CA LYS A 128 -19.45 -20.40 2.30
C LYS A 128 -18.78 -21.76 2.06
N GLY A 129 -18.13 -22.32 3.07
CA GLY A 129 -17.38 -23.58 2.96
C GLY A 129 -16.09 -23.46 2.13
N LEU A 130 -15.62 -22.24 1.89
CA LEU A 130 -14.43 -21.95 1.09
C LEU A 130 -13.30 -21.42 1.95
N PHE A 131 -12.08 -21.51 1.45
CA PHE A 131 -10.92 -20.87 2.07
C PHE A 131 -9.83 -20.57 1.04
N PHE A 132 -9.02 -19.55 1.31
CA PHE A 132 -7.80 -19.24 0.56
C PHE A 132 -6.64 -20.04 1.16
N PRO A 133 -6.03 -21.00 0.39
CA PRO A 133 -5.14 -22.02 0.97
C PRO A 133 -3.72 -21.54 1.20
N VAL A 134 -3.27 -20.46 0.55
CA VAL A 134 -1.87 -20.01 0.65
C VAL A 134 -1.62 -19.38 2.00
N ASP A 135 -0.63 -19.88 2.74
CA ASP A 135 -0.23 -19.37 4.05
C ASP A 135 1.23 -18.91 4.03
N PRO A 136 1.49 -17.60 4.02
CA PRO A 136 2.85 -17.07 4.06
C PRO A 136 3.50 -17.11 5.44
N GLY A 137 2.81 -17.63 6.47
CA GLY A 137 3.27 -17.63 7.87
C GLY A 137 3.23 -16.28 8.56
N SER A 138 2.80 -15.23 7.87
CA SER A 138 2.65 -13.86 8.39
C SER A 138 1.26 -13.30 8.10
N HIS A 139 0.93 -12.16 8.73
CA HIS A 139 -0.32 -11.44 8.47
C HIS A 139 -0.24 -10.61 7.17
N ALA A 140 0.07 -11.27 6.06
CA ALA A 140 0.23 -10.62 4.77
C ALA A 140 -1.10 -10.16 4.17
N SER A 141 -1.07 -9.05 3.42
CA SER A 141 -2.16 -8.62 2.56
C SER A 141 -2.16 -9.43 1.26
N ILE A 142 -3.34 -9.73 0.72
CA ILE A 142 -3.45 -10.50 -0.53
C ILE A 142 -2.80 -9.74 -1.70
N GLY A 143 -2.94 -8.42 -1.77
CA GLY A 143 -2.25 -7.61 -2.78
C GLY A 143 -0.73 -7.77 -2.72
N GLY A 144 -0.14 -7.80 -1.52
CA GLY A 144 1.30 -8.05 -1.35
C GLY A 144 1.72 -9.48 -1.67
N MET A 145 0.81 -10.46 -1.53
CA MET A 145 1.08 -11.86 -1.90
C MET A 145 1.03 -12.08 -3.42
N CYS A 146 0.32 -11.22 -4.15
CA CYS A 146 0.20 -11.29 -5.61
C CYS A 146 1.26 -10.46 -6.36
N ALA A 147 1.99 -9.57 -5.66
CA ALA A 147 2.95 -8.62 -6.22
C ALA A 147 4.34 -9.24 -6.50
#